data_5b382468f09909f2993bf09c521de215
#
_entry.id   5b382468f09909f2993bf09c521de215
#
_cell.length_a   1.000
_cell.length_b   1.000
_cell.length_c   1.000
_cell.angle_alpha   90.00
_cell.angle_beta   90.00
_cell.angle_gamma   90.00
#
_symmetry.space_group_name_H-M   'P 1'
#
loop_
_entity.id
_entity.type
_entity.pdbx_description
1 polymer ?
#
loop_
_entity_poly.entity_id
_entity_poly.type
_entity_poly.pdbx_seq_one_letter_code
_entity_poly.pdbx_strand_id
1 'polypeptide(L)'
;MKQRKPILALLVAAALLPWLTVSARAADTDVMFSDPSVVVGNTVTVNVYTTSAVAGIDLTLVYDTDYLTYTGASGGLGNAAVQDNGGSLRIVDYSGSGEGKFSLNLSFTARAIGATALRPTACSASNAGGDAVSVEYASHSASVTITSASSDC
;
A
#
# COMPACT_ATOMS: atom_id res chain seq x y z
N MET A 1 29.03 -7.85 -51.10
CA MET A 1 29.09 -6.77 -50.35
C MET A 1 27.83 -6.40 -49.76
N LYS A 2 26.75 -6.50 -50.38
CA LYS A 2 25.55 -6.05 -49.81
C LYS A 2 25.11 -6.87 -48.69
N GLN A 3 25.55 -8.08 -48.53
CA GLN A 3 25.05 -8.93 -47.53
C GLN A 3 25.40 -8.44 -46.16
N ARG A 4 26.42 -7.66 -46.01
CA ARG A 4 26.83 -7.28 -44.69
C ARG A 4 25.85 -6.43 -43.96
N LYS A 5 25.13 -5.59 -44.64
CA LYS A 5 24.22 -4.69 -43.99
C LYS A 5 23.11 -5.39 -43.24
N PRO A 6 22.47 -6.41 -43.82
CA PRO A 6 21.44 -7.10 -43.05
C PRO A 6 21.97 -7.71 -41.78
N ILE A 7 23.19 -8.17 -41.80
CA ILE A 7 23.75 -8.78 -40.63
C ILE A 7 23.92 -7.78 -39.50
N LEU A 8 24.34 -6.57 -39.83
CA LEU A 8 24.49 -5.55 -38.84
C LEU A 8 23.16 -5.19 -38.20
N ALA A 9 22.12 -5.13 -39.01
CA ALA A 9 20.83 -4.80 -38.48
C ALA A 9 20.37 -5.83 -37.45
N LEU A 10 20.66 -7.09 -37.71
CA LEU A 10 20.28 -8.13 -36.81
C LEU A 10 20.99 -8.00 -35.48
N LEU A 11 22.25 -7.65 -35.50
CA LEU A 11 22.99 -7.49 -34.27
C LEU A 11 22.43 -6.38 -33.40
N VAL A 12 22.02 -5.30 -34.02
CA VAL A 12 21.46 -4.19 -33.28
C VAL A 12 20.15 -4.59 -32.61
N ALA A 13 19.32 -5.31 -33.33
CA ALA A 13 18.07 -5.75 -32.77
C ALA A 13 18.28 -6.67 -31.58
N ALA A 14 19.24 -7.56 -31.68
CA ALA A 14 19.53 -8.46 -30.59
C ALA A 14 20.01 -7.73 -29.36
N ALA A 15 20.73 -6.64 -29.54
CA ALA A 15 21.24 -5.89 -28.41
C ALA A 15 20.14 -5.20 -27.63
N LEU A 16 19.01 -4.93 -28.23
CA LEU A 16 17.93 -4.28 -27.54
C LEU A 16 17.12 -5.21 -26.67
N LEU A 17 17.12 -6.48 -26.92
CA LEU A 17 16.31 -7.42 -26.19
C LEU A 17 16.63 -7.47 -24.70
N PRO A 18 17.87 -7.47 -24.25
CA PRO A 18 18.16 -7.54 -22.82
C PRO A 18 17.59 -6.39 -22.04
N TRP A 19 17.38 -5.26 -22.67
CA TRP A 19 16.84 -4.13 -21.96
C TRP A 19 15.44 -4.39 -21.47
N LEU A 20 14.64 -5.07 -22.25
CA LEU A 20 13.27 -5.35 -21.87
C LEU A 20 13.21 -6.28 -20.69
N THR A 21 14.12 -7.24 -20.61
CA THR A 21 14.09 -8.17 -19.50
C THR A 21 14.54 -7.51 -18.22
N VAL A 22 15.43 -6.53 -18.31
CA VAL A 22 15.93 -5.87 -17.09
C VAL A 22 14.85 -5.03 -16.45
N SER A 23 13.88 -4.56 -17.19
CA SER A 23 12.85 -3.70 -16.61
C SER A 23 11.89 -4.45 -15.71
N ALA A 24 11.90 -5.77 -15.69
CA ALA A 24 10.98 -6.53 -14.87
C ALA A 24 11.59 -6.81 -13.49
N ARG A 25 11.72 -5.79 -12.68
CA ARG A 25 12.29 -5.94 -11.35
C ARG A 25 11.21 -5.90 -10.31
N ALA A 26 11.43 -6.60 -9.19
CA ALA A 26 10.53 -6.51 -8.06
C ALA A 26 10.62 -5.12 -7.44
N ALA A 27 9.55 -4.68 -6.82
CA ALA A 27 9.54 -3.42 -6.10
C ALA A 27 10.46 -3.50 -4.89
N ASP A 28 10.96 -2.35 -4.46
CA ASP A 28 11.82 -2.28 -3.28
C ASP A 28 11.07 -2.59 -2.01
N THR A 29 9.80 -2.26 -1.94
CA THR A 29 8.97 -2.56 -0.78
C THR A 29 7.53 -2.78 -1.23
N ASP A 30 6.78 -3.52 -0.44
CA ASP A 30 5.36 -3.74 -0.66
C ASP A 30 4.59 -3.09 0.45
N VAL A 31 3.40 -2.57 0.13
CA VAL A 31 2.45 -2.12 1.14
C VAL A 31 1.51 -3.28 1.42
N MET A 32 1.46 -3.71 2.67
CA MET A 32 0.71 -4.88 3.09
C MET A 32 -0.33 -4.49 4.11
N PHE A 33 -1.34 -5.33 4.26
CA PHE A 33 -2.48 -5.06 5.14
C PHE A 33 -2.83 -6.29 5.94
N SER A 34 -3.37 -6.09 7.14
CA SER A 34 -4.02 -7.16 7.87
C SER A 34 -5.44 -7.35 7.36
N ASP A 35 -6.03 -8.50 7.67
CA ASP A 35 -7.38 -8.87 7.24
C ASP A 35 -8.23 -9.20 8.48
N PRO A 36 -8.67 -8.18 9.22
CA PRO A 36 -9.34 -8.41 10.50
C PRO A 36 -10.81 -8.79 10.35
N SER A 37 -11.35 -9.37 11.39
CA SER A 37 -12.79 -9.61 11.55
C SER A 37 -13.28 -8.85 12.76
N VAL A 38 -14.53 -8.44 12.74
CA VAL A 38 -15.10 -7.63 13.80
C VAL A 38 -16.60 -7.85 13.85
N VAL A 39 -17.20 -7.67 15.02
CA VAL A 39 -18.64 -7.66 15.19
C VAL A 39 -19.16 -6.25 14.91
N VAL A 40 -20.28 -6.16 14.19
CA VAL A 40 -20.88 -4.88 13.83
C VAL A 40 -21.10 -4.02 15.09
N GLY A 41 -20.78 -2.75 14.97
CA GLY A 41 -20.85 -1.81 16.08
C GLY A 41 -19.55 -1.64 16.85
N ASN A 42 -18.63 -2.57 16.69
CA ASN A 42 -17.37 -2.51 17.42
C ASN A 42 -16.27 -1.85 16.58
N THR A 43 -15.18 -1.52 17.24
CA THR A 43 -14.01 -0.95 16.60
C THR A 43 -13.15 -2.06 16.02
N VAL A 44 -12.71 -1.86 14.79
CA VAL A 44 -11.79 -2.77 14.12
C VAL A 44 -10.51 -2.01 13.80
N THR A 45 -9.37 -2.68 13.93
CA THR A 45 -8.08 -2.10 13.61
C THR A 45 -7.51 -2.81 12.39
N VAL A 46 -7.15 -2.02 11.39
CA VAL A 46 -6.47 -2.52 10.20
C VAL A 46 -5.03 -2.03 10.27
N ASN A 47 -4.09 -2.95 10.20
CA ASN A 47 -2.68 -2.59 10.17
C ASN A 47 -2.23 -2.48 8.71
N VAL A 48 -1.58 -1.37 8.37
CA VAL A 48 -0.96 -1.18 7.08
C VAL A 48 0.53 -0.98 7.30
N TYR A 49 1.34 -1.72 6.56
CA TYR A 49 2.76 -1.70 6.81
C TYR A 49 3.54 -1.94 5.52
N THR A 50 4.82 -1.55 5.55
CA THR A 50 5.72 -1.83 4.44
C THR A 50 6.64 -3.00 4.80
N THR A 51 7.03 -3.77 3.79
CA THR A 51 7.89 -4.92 4.01
C THR A 51 9.35 -4.52 4.20
N SER A 52 9.74 -3.34 3.76
CA SER A 52 11.09 -2.82 3.94
C SER A 52 11.06 -1.46 4.62
N ALA A 53 12.18 -1.05 5.17
CA ALA A 53 12.28 0.25 5.84
C ALA A 53 12.20 1.39 4.84
N VAL A 54 11.54 2.47 5.25
CA VAL A 54 11.41 3.69 4.45
C VAL A 54 11.63 4.88 5.37
N ALA A 55 11.94 6.03 4.80
CA ALA A 55 12.08 7.27 5.56
C ALA A 55 10.85 8.14 5.46
N GLY A 56 10.07 7.99 4.42
CA GLY A 56 8.83 8.72 4.25
C GLY A 56 7.86 7.95 3.38
N ILE A 57 6.58 8.21 3.56
CA ILE A 57 5.53 7.56 2.79
C ILE A 57 4.34 8.50 2.64
N ASP A 58 3.72 8.46 1.47
CA ASP A 58 2.49 9.19 1.17
C ASP A 58 1.56 8.17 0.52
N LEU A 59 0.51 7.79 1.21
CA LEU A 59 -0.34 6.68 0.82
C LEU A 59 -1.80 7.13 0.84
N THR A 60 -2.52 6.83 -0.21
CA THR A 60 -3.96 7.08 -0.28
C THR A 60 -4.69 5.75 -0.33
N LEU A 61 -5.66 5.60 0.56
CA LEU A 61 -6.52 4.42 0.63
C LEU A 61 -7.96 4.84 0.40
N VAL A 62 -8.77 3.93 -0.14
CA VAL A 62 -10.21 4.14 -0.23
C VAL A 62 -10.91 3.05 0.56
N TYR A 63 -12.04 3.42 1.14
CA TYR A 63 -12.85 2.48 1.91
C TYR A 63 -14.34 2.86 1.75
N ASP A 64 -15.21 1.92 2.07
CA ASP A 64 -16.64 2.11 1.87
C ASP A 64 -17.27 2.62 3.16
N THR A 65 -17.79 3.83 3.13
CA THR A 65 -18.39 4.47 4.30
C THR A 65 -19.71 3.84 4.71
N ASP A 66 -20.28 3.00 3.87
CA ASP A 66 -21.48 2.25 4.28
C ASP A 66 -21.12 1.16 5.30
N TYR A 67 -19.89 0.71 5.30
CA TYR A 67 -19.43 -0.36 6.17
C TYR A 67 -18.54 0.13 7.30
N LEU A 68 -17.78 1.19 7.09
CA LEU A 68 -16.73 1.60 8.03
C LEU A 68 -16.78 3.12 8.25
N THR A 69 -16.55 3.53 9.49
CA THR A 69 -16.32 4.93 9.84
C THR A 69 -14.93 5.04 10.42
N TYR A 70 -14.09 5.88 9.84
CA TYR A 70 -12.74 6.06 10.34
C TYR A 70 -12.76 6.80 11.67
N THR A 71 -12.02 6.31 12.66
CA THR A 71 -12.01 6.92 14.00
C THR A 71 -10.62 7.36 14.45
N GLY A 72 -9.57 6.88 13.87
CA GLY A 72 -8.23 7.33 14.29
C GLY A 72 -7.13 6.41 13.83
N ALA A 73 -5.91 6.80 14.12
CA ALA A 73 -4.72 6.06 13.75
C ALA A 73 -3.67 6.13 14.85
N SER A 74 -2.79 5.14 14.89
CA SER A 74 -1.67 5.12 15.81
C SER A 74 -0.50 4.38 15.20
N GLY A 75 0.72 4.70 15.64
CA GLY A 75 1.92 4.06 15.15
C GLY A 75 2.56 4.84 14.01
N GLY A 76 3.18 4.13 13.11
CA GLY A 76 3.86 4.72 11.96
C GLY A 76 5.32 5.01 12.22
N LEU A 77 5.87 5.96 11.47
CA LEU A 77 7.29 6.33 11.57
C LEU A 77 7.56 7.42 12.61
N GLY A 78 6.52 7.96 13.21
CA GLY A 78 6.65 8.95 14.26
C GLY A 78 5.99 10.30 13.97
N ASN A 79 5.67 10.56 12.71
CA ASN A 79 5.08 11.84 12.31
C ASN A 79 3.86 11.63 11.42
N ALA A 80 3.08 10.60 11.71
CA ALA A 80 1.96 10.25 10.85
C ALA A 80 0.85 11.28 10.93
N ALA A 81 0.35 11.69 9.79
CA ALA A 81 -0.82 12.54 9.66
C ALA A 81 -1.80 11.82 8.73
N VAL A 82 -3.03 11.64 9.20
CA VAL A 82 -4.07 10.97 8.43
C VAL A 82 -5.22 11.93 8.24
N GLN A 83 -5.61 12.14 6.99
CA GLN A 83 -6.74 12.99 6.66
C GLN A 83 -7.85 12.11 6.10
N ASP A 84 -9.02 12.19 6.71
CA ASP A 84 -10.19 11.45 6.27
C ASP A 84 -11.07 12.36 5.42
N ASN A 85 -11.31 11.96 4.19
CA ASN A 85 -12.11 12.74 3.26
C ASN A 85 -13.43 12.03 2.92
N GLY A 86 -13.93 11.21 3.86
CA GLY A 86 -15.23 10.57 3.66
C GLY A 86 -15.20 9.42 2.65
N GLY A 87 -14.39 8.43 2.89
CA GLY A 87 -14.22 7.29 2.01
C GLY A 87 -12.83 7.21 1.43
N SER A 88 -11.99 8.21 1.69
CA SER A 88 -10.61 8.24 1.26
C SER A 88 -9.75 8.72 2.41
N LEU A 89 -8.68 8.01 2.70
CA LEU A 89 -7.70 8.41 3.71
C LEU A 89 -6.41 8.74 3.02
N ARG A 90 -5.87 9.90 3.32
CA ARG A 90 -4.51 10.23 2.90
C ARG A 90 -3.60 10.15 4.11
N ILE A 91 -2.57 9.35 4.00
CA ILE A 91 -1.63 9.08 5.08
C ILE A 91 -0.26 9.58 4.65
N VAL A 92 0.28 10.51 5.41
CA VAL A 92 1.64 11.01 5.18
C VAL A 92 2.41 10.81 6.46
N ASP A 93 3.59 10.22 6.36
CA ASP A 93 4.40 9.93 7.53
C ASP A 93 5.86 10.02 7.15
N TYR A 94 6.69 10.35 8.12
CA TYR A 94 8.13 10.39 7.88
C TYR A 94 8.86 10.11 9.20
N SER A 95 10.09 9.61 9.05
CA SER A 95 10.95 9.33 10.18
C SER A 95 11.87 10.53 10.38
N GLY A 96 11.99 10.99 11.61
CA GLY A 96 12.91 12.07 11.92
C GLY A 96 14.34 11.59 12.13
N SER A 97 14.59 10.27 12.10
CA SER A 97 15.89 9.75 12.42
C SER A 97 16.38 8.69 11.43
N GLY A 98 16.05 8.80 10.19
CA GLY A 98 16.51 7.85 9.17
C GLY A 98 15.39 6.99 8.67
N GLU A 99 15.66 5.71 8.44
CA GLU A 99 14.65 4.79 7.91
C GLU A 99 14.12 3.90 9.00
N GLY A 100 12.84 3.54 8.87
CA GLY A 100 12.21 2.59 9.77
C GLY A 100 11.14 1.81 9.03
N LYS A 101 10.68 0.73 9.63
CA LYS A 101 9.57 -0.01 9.06
C LYS A 101 8.29 0.73 9.35
N PHE A 102 7.59 1.11 8.28
CA PHE A 102 6.30 1.76 8.43
C PHE A 102 5.28 0.72 8.86
N SER A 103 4.57 0.99 9.94
CA SER A 103 3.48 0.13 10.42
C SER A 103 2.50 1.03 11.15
N LEU A 104 1.34 1.22 10.55
CA LEU A 104 0.32 2.12 11.05
C LEU A 104 -0.96 1.36 11.31
N ASN A 105 -1.57 1.61 12.47
CA ASN A 105 -2.86 1.02 12.82
C ASN A 105 -3.96 2.03 12.54
N LEU A 106 -4.92 1.64 11.72
CA LEU A 106 -6.07 2.46 11.38
C LEU A 106 -7.28 1.89 12.09
N SER A 107 -8.02 2.72 12.78
CA SER A 107 -9.19 2.28 13.55
C SER A 107 -10.46 2.77 12.89
N PHE A 108 -11.42 1.87 12.80
CA PHE A 108 -12.73 2.15 12.21
C PHE A 108 -13.82 1.57 13.11
N THR A 109 -15.00 2.14 13.04
CA THR A 109 -16.19 1.52 13.60
C THR A 109 -16.90 0.75 12.49
N ALA A 110 -17.23 -0.51 12.75
CA ALA A 110 -17.93 -1.35 11.79
C ALA A 110 -19.42 -1.01 11.82
N ARG A 111 -19.99 -0.64 10.67
CA ARG A 111 -21.34 -0.11 10.60
C ARG A 111 -22.38 -1.09 10.07
N ALA A 112 -21.95 -2.01 9.22
CA ALA A 112 -22.88 -2.92 8.56
C ALA A 112 -22.24 -4.28 8.40
N ILE A 113 -23.04 -5.32 8.47
CA ILE A 113 -22.57 -6.69 8.31
C ILE A 113 -22.23 -6.94 6.86
N GLY A 114 -21.14 -7.65 6.64
CA GLY A 114 -20.67 -8.04 5.31
C GLY A 114 -19.18 -7.99 5.20
N ALA A 115 -18.69 -8.11 3.99
CA ALA A 115 -17.27 -8.03 3.71
C ALA A 115 -16.99 -6.72 3.00
N THR A 116 -15.94 -6.03 3.41
CA THR A 116 -15.53 -4.79 2.78
C THR A 116 -14.01 -4.75 2.72
N ALA A 117 -13.46 -3.78 2.04
CA ALA A 117 -12.02 -3.71 1.82
C ALA A 117 -11.50 -2.29 1.96
N LEU A 118 -10.24 -2.18 2.36
CA LEU A 118 -9.47 -0.96 2.20
C LEU A 118 -8.52 -1.20 1.05
N ARG A 119 -8.51 -0.32 0.07
CA ARG A 119 -7.65 -0.49 -1.11
C ARG A 119 -6.76 0.72 -1.30
N PRO A 120 -5.47 0.50 -1.55
CA PRO A 120 -4.58 1.61 -1.87
C PRO A 120 -4.80 2.04 -3.32
N THR A 121 -4.84 3.34 -3.53
CA THR A 121 -4.99 3.90 -4.87
C THR A 121 -3.76 4.68 -5.30
N ALA A 122 -2.90 5.08 -4.38
CA ALA A 122 -1.67 5.76 -4.70
C ALA A 122 -0.69 5.58 -3.54
N CYS A 123 0.57 5.45 -3.84
CA CYS A 123 1.61 5.36 -2.82
C CYS A 123 2.94 5.80 -3.39
N SER A 124 3.63 6.64 -2.64
CA SER A 124 5.02 6.95 -2.91
C SER A 124 5.80 6.87 -1.60
N ALA A 125 7.05 6.49 -1.68
CA ALA A 125 7.91 6.35 -0.51
C ALA A 125 9.31 6.83 -0.86
N SER A 126 10.07 7.19 0.17
CA SER A 126 11.44 7.64 0.00
C SER A 126 12.35 6.99 1.02
N ASN A 127 13.64 6.96 0.69
CA ASN A 127 14.68 6.48 1.62
C ASN A 127 15.28 7.66 2.39
N ALA A 128 16.23 7.38 3.26
CA ALA A 128 16.85 8.41 4.10
C ALA A 128 17.61 9.47 3.30
N GLY A 129 18.04 9.12 2.09
CA GLY A 129 18.69 10.09 1.21
C GLY A 129 17.76 10.96 0.42
N GLY A 130 16.45 10.78 0.58
CA GLY A 130 15.47 11.54 -0.17
C GLY A 130 15.16 10.97 -1.55
N ASP A 131 15.69 9.81 -1.88
CA ASP A 131 15.45 9.18 -3.17
C ASP A 131 14.16 8.37 -3.14
N ALA A 132 13.50 8.29 -4.28
CA ALA A 132 12.27 7.52 -4.38
C ALA A 132 12.55 6.03 -4.25
N VAL A 133 11.66 5.35 -3.54
CA VAL A 133 11.71 3.90 -3.36
C VAL A 133 10.53 3.34 -4.15
N SER A 134 10.76 2.30 -4.95
CA SER A 134 9.67 1.69 -5.70
C SER A 134 8.77 0.91 -4.75
N VAL A 135 7.46 1.05 -4.94
CA VAL A 135 6.48 0.48 -4.01
C VAL A 135 5.48 -0.34 -4.80
N GLU A 136 5.25 -1.58 -4.36
CA GLU A 136 4.17 -2.38 -4.87
C GLU A 136 2.99 -2.24 -3.91
N TYR A 137 1.91 -1.64 -4.37
CA TYR A 137 0.73 -1.45 -3.53
C TYR A 137 -0.56 -1.93 -4.20
N ALA A 138 -0.61 -1.87 -5.51
CA ALA A 138 -1.88 -2.05 -6.21
C ALA A 138 -2.45 -3.46 -6.10
N SER A 139 -1.61 -4.45 -5.83
CA SER A 139 -2.06 -5.84 -5.75
C SER A 139 -2.42 -6.25 -4.32
N HIS A 140 -2.34 -5.35 -3.36
CA HIS A 140 -2.62 -5.66 -1.96
C HIS A 140 -3.78 -4.81 -1.45
N SER A 141 -4.57 -5.37 -0.55
CA SER A 141 -5.67 -4.65 0.08
C SER A 141 -5.99 -5.33 1.40
N ALA A 142 -6.71 -4.61 2.27
CA ALA A 142 -7.22 -5.20 3.50
C ALA A 142 -8.60 -5.76 3.24
N SER A 143 -8.88 -6.93 3.77
CA SER A 143 -10.20 -7.52 3.73
C SER A 143 -10.76 -7.48 5.14
N VAL A 144 -11.90 -6.82 5.32
CA VAL A 144 -12.52 -6.69 6.64
C VAL A 144 -13.83 -7.44 6.63
N THR A 145 -13.97 -8.39 7.54
CA THR A 145 -15.18 -9.18 7.66
C THR A 145 -15.96 -8.71 8.89
N ILE A 146 -17.19 -8.28 8.66
CA ILE A 146 -18.05 -7.75 9.72
C ILE A 146 -19.19 -8.72 9.95
N THR A 147 -19.28 -9.24 11.14
CA THR A 147 -20.28 -10.26 11.47
C THR A 147 -21.34 -9.68 12.39
N SER A 148 -22.44 -10.42 12.54
CA SER A 148 -23.50 -9.98 13.41
C SER A 148 -23.10 -10.21 14.87
N ALA A 149 -23.69 -9.42 15.75
CA ALA A 149 -23.52 -9.68 17.17
C ALA A 149 -24.16 -11.03 17.48
N SER A 150 -23.49 -11.81 18.32
CA SER A 150 -23.96 -13.10 18.60
C SER A 150 -25.21 -13.00 19.43
N SER A 151 -26.23 -13.57 18.93
CA SER A 151 -27.40 -13.44 19.66
C SER A 151 -27.83 -14.71 20.12
N ASP A 152 -27.13 -15.67 19.99
CA ASP A 152 -27.53 -16.80 20.37
C ASP A 152 -27.81 -16.81 21.61
N CYS A 153 -28.32 -16.65 22.01
CA CYS A 153 -28.71 -16.67 23.18
C CYS A 153 -29.39 -17.61 23.58
#